data_1cf3c9a854c092404e974475b2e0b30a
#
_entry.id   1cf3c9a854c092404e974475b2e0b30a
#
_cell.length_a   1.000
_cell.length_b   1.000
_cell.length_c   1.000
_cell.angle_alpha   90.00
_cell.angle_beta   90.00
_cell.angle_gamma   90.00
#
_symmetry.space_group_name_H-M   'P 1'
#
loop_
_entity.id
_entity.type
_entity.pdbx_description
1 polymer ?
#
loop_
_entity_poly.entity_id
_entity_poly.type
_entity_poly.pdbx_seq_one_letter_code
_entity_poly.pdbx_strand_id
1 'polypeptide(L)'
;MIIEYLKKKNLIICPNNLKETVIYEINQASTLISYKIIDMNEFLENYFFSYDKKTIFYLIEKFNMKYENALEYIKAMYYLKDIKYTTNKLIKLQALKQELIEKKLLKFNPLFHNYLLDTNIVIYGYDFLDPFYIEILKTFPSYHQVVTINKNIKHSVYEFDDILEEVSYICHDIKKKLDSGISINQIKIITPASEYQYQLKKVFDWCHIPISLSEK
;
A
#
# COMPACT_ATOMS: atom_id res chain seq x y z
N MET A 1 11.07 -12.45 -12.07
CA MET A 1 10.83 -11.12 -12.71
C MET A 1 9.35 -11.03 -13.08
N ILE A 2 8.80 -9.81 -13.12
CA ILE A 2 7.37 -9.61 -13.47
C ILE A 2 7.03 -10.13 -14.87
N ILE A 3 7.98 -10.08 -15.81
CA ILE A 3 7.83 -10.44 -17.21
C ILE A 3 7.24 -11.83 -17.44
N GLU A 4 7.57 -12.79 -16.58
CA GLU A 4 7.10 -14.20 -16.67
C GLU A 4 5.57 -14.33 -16.51
N TYR A 5 4.96 -13.33 -15.87
CA TYR A 5 3.51 -13.29 -15.58
C TYR A 5 2.73 -12.42 -16.56
N LEU A 6 3.41 -11.70 -17.47
CA LEU A 6 2.74 -10.80 -18.40
C LEU A 6 2.17 -11.55 -19.61
N LYS A 7 1.00 -11.09 -20.04
CA LYS A 7 0.32 -11.53 -21.27
C LYS A 7 0.23 -10.37 -22.26
N LYS A 8 -0.57 -10.56 -23.30
CA LYS A 8 -0.75 -9.52 -24.33
C LYS A 8 -1.34 -8.23 -23.78
N LYS A 9 -2.27 -8.31 -22.81
CA LYS A 9 -2.93 -7.18 -22.15
C LYS A 9 -2.92 -7.36 -20.64
N ASN A 10 -2.39 -6.39 -19.91
CA ASN A 10 -2.14 -6.50 -18.48
C ASN A 10 -2.63 -5.28 -17.70
N LEU A 11 -3.15 -5.54 -16.50
CA LEU A 11 -3.30 -4.56 -15.44
C LEU A 11 -2.30 -4.91 -14.34
N ILE A 12 -1.38 -4.02 -14.06
CA ILE A 12 -0.36 -4.21 -13.04
C ILE A 12 -0.74 -3.35 -11.84
N ILE A 13 -0.93 -3.99 -10.69
CA ILE A 13 -1.24 -3.33 -9.43
C ILE A 13 0.04 -3.34 -8.58
N CYS A 14 0.63 -2.19 -8.36
CA CYS A 14 1.85 -2.07 -7.56
C CYS A 14 1.89 -0.77 -6.74
N PRO A 15 2.65 -0.73 -5.62
CA PRO A 15 2.90 0.50 -4.88
C PRO A 15 3.51 1.58 -5.76
N ASN A 16 3.15 2.85 -5.53
CA ASN A 16 3.61 3.98 -6.34
C ASN A 16 5.14 4.09 -6.45
N ASN A 17 5.85 3.77 -5.36
CA ASN A 17 7.31 3.78 -5.31
C ASN A 17 7.98 2.67 -6.14
N LEU A 18 7.23 1.66 -6.60
CA LEU A 18 7.75 0.57 -7.45
C LEU A 18 7.36 0.72 -8.92
N LYS A 19 6.55 1.71 -9.30
CA LYS A 19 6.09 1.90 -10.69
C LYS A 19 7.25 2.03 -11.68
N GLU A 20 8.28 2.80 -11.34
CA GLU A 20 9.45 2.98 -12.21
C GLU A 20 10.23 1.67 -12.38
N THR A 21 10.39 0.91 -11.31
CA THR A 21 11.04 -0.41 -11.36
C THR A 21 10.28 -1.37 -12.28
N VAL A 22 8.95 -1.39 -12.17
CA VAL A 22 8.08 -2.22 -13.00
C VAL A 22 8.20 -1.81 -14.48
N ILE A 23 8.16 -0.51 -14.77
CA ILE A 23 8.34 0.01 -16.14
C ILE A 23 9.70 -0.39 -16.71
N TYR A 24 10.76 -0.24 -15.91
CA TYR A 24 12.09 -0.64 -16.31
C TYR A 24 12.17 -2.13 -16.62
N GLU A 25 11.65 -3.00 -15.77
CA GLU A 25 11.62 -4.46 -16.01
C GLU A 25 10.84 -4.80 -17.30
N ILE A 26 9.69 -4.17 -17.54
CA ILE A 26 8.87 -4.42 -18.74
C ILE A 26 9.63 -3.99 -20.01
N ASN A 27 10.32 -2.87 -19.97
CA ASN A 27 11.08 -2.36 -21.12
C ASN A 27 12.29 -3.24 -21.51
N GLN A 28 12.72 -4.13 -20.61
CA GLN A 28 13.70 -5.16 -20.93
C GLN A 28 13.11 -6.34 -21.72
N ALA A 29 11.78 -6.43 -21.79
CA ALA A 29 11.13 -7.49 -22.56
C ALA A 29 11.25 -7.19 -24.08
N SER A 30 11.61 -8.22 -24.86
CA SER A 30 11.72 -8.12 -26.32
C SER A 30 10.38 -8.15 -27.06
N THR A 31 9.27 -8.25 -26.35
CA THR A 31 7.92 -8.37 -26.92
C THR A 31 7.07 -7.14 -26.64
N LEU A 32 6.21 -6.77 -27.59
CA LEU A 32 5.25 -5.68 -27.40
C LEU A 32 4.14 -6.13 -26.45
N ILE A 33 4.07 -5.49 -25.28
CA ILE A 33 3.11 -5.79 -24.21
C ILE A 33 2.27 -4.54 -23.96
N SER A 34 0.95 -4.70 -23.95
CA SER A 34 0.04 -3.64 -23.50
C SER A 34 -0.16 -3.74 -22.00
N TYR A 35 0.01 -2.63 -21.28
CA TYR A 35 -0.17 -2.60 -19.82
C TYR A 35 -0.72 -1.27 -19.33
N LYS A 36 -1.43 -1.34 -18.20
CA LYS A 36 -1.78 -0.20 -17.35
C LYS A 36 -1.23 -0.49 -15.96
N ILE A 37 -0.59 0.50 -15.33
CA ILE A 37 -0.06 0.40 -13.96
C ILE A 37 -0.87 1.31 -13.05
N ILE A 38 -1.41 0.75 -11.98
CA ILE A 38 -2.17 1.48 -10.95
C ILE A 38 -1.71 1.04 -9.56
N ASP A 39 -2.01 1.83 -8.54
CA ASP A 39 -1.87 1.37 -7.16
C ASP A 39 -3.17 0.72 -6.65
N MET A 40 -3.13 0.18 -5.43
CA MET A 40 -4.26 -0.52 -4.84
C MET A 40 -5.45 0.42 -4.56
N ASN A 41 -5.20 1.69 -4.21
CA ASN A 41 -6.27 2.66 -3.98
C ASN A 41 -6.98 2.98 -5.30
N GLU A 42 -6.23 3.26 -6.37
CA GLU A 42 -6.79 3.49 -7.70
C GLU A 42 -7.57 2.26 -8.21
N PHE A 43 -7.11 1.05 -7.88
CA PHE A 43 -7.84 -0.17 -8.17
C PHE A 43 -9.21 -0.19 -7.46
N LEU A 44 -9.25 0.09 -6.15
CA LEU A 44 -10.50 0.13 -5.38
C LEU A 44 -11.47 1.20 -5.86
N GLU A 45 -10.95 2.40 -6.17
CA GLU A 45 -11.75 3.51 -6.70
C GLU A 45 -12.40 3.15 -8.05
N ASN A 46 -11.70 2.47 -8.93
CA ASN A 46 -12.24 2.02 -10.20
C ASN A 46 -13.17 0.80 -10.04
N TYR A 47 -12.87 -0.10 -9.11
CA TYR A 47 -13.63 -1.33 -8.89
C TYR A 47 -14.96 -1.08 -8.17
N PHE A 48 -14.96 -0.28 -7.10
CA PHE A 48 -16.14 0.02 -6.31
C PHE A 48 -16.76 1.35 -6.73
N PHE A 49 -16.12 2.44 -6.36
CA PHE A 49 -16.54 3.81 -6.68
C PHE A 49 -15.39 4.78 -6.43
N SER A 50 -15.37 5.86 -7.19
CA SER A 50 -14.53 7.02 -6.92
C SER A 50 -15.37 8.14 -6.29
N TYR A 51 -14.69 9.09 -5.69
CA TYR A 51 -15.29 10.25 -5.03
C TYR A 51 -14.44 11.50 -5.30
N ASP A 52 -15.00 12.67 -5.06
CA ASP A 52 -14.32 13.94 -5.22
C ASP A 52 -14.37 14.78 -3.93
N LYS A 53 -13.79 15.97 -3.99
CA LYS A 53 -13.78 16.91 -2.86
C LYS A 53 -15.20 17.25 -2.36
N LYS A 54 -16.22 17.27 -3.24
CA LYS A 54 -17.61 17.55 -2.85
C LYS A 54 -18.15 16.48 -1.91
N THR A 55 -17.82 15.22 -2.16
CA THR A 55 -18.17 14.10 -1.27
C THR A 55 -17.57 14.27 0.12
N ILE A 56 -16.28 14.63 0.16
CA ILE A 56 -15.57 14.85 1.42
C ILE A 56 -16.18 16.03 2.20
N PHE A 57 -16.39 17.17 1.54
CA PHE A 57 -17.01 18.34 2.17
C PHE A 57 -18.42 18.05 2.67
N TYR A 58 -19.22 17.31 1.91
CA TYR A 58 -20.54 16.89 2.35
C TYR A 58 -20.49 16.11 3.68
N LEU A 59 -19.54 15.22 3.86
CA LEU A 59 -19.37 14.47 5.11
C LEU A 59 -18.90 15.36 6.26
N ILE A 60 -17.97 16.28 5.99
CA ILE A 60 -17.47 17.25 6.97
C ILE A 60 -18.62 18.11 7.51
N GLU A 61 -19.41 18.68 6.62
CA GLU A 61 -20.55 19.54 6.99
C GLU A 61 -21.63 18.76 7.74
N LYS A 62 -21.99 17.59 7.23
CA LYS A 62 -23.08 16.79 7.81
C LYS A 62 -22.78 16.27 9.21
N PHE A 63 -21.54 15.87 9.48
CA PHE A 63 -21.14 15.21 10.73
C PHE A 63 -20.19 16.04 11.58
N ASN A 64 -19.86 17.24 11.18
CA ASN A 64 -18.89 18.12 11.85
C ASN A 64 -17.56 17.40 12.16
N MET A 65 -17.03 16.66 11.18
CA MET A 65 -15.84 15.85 11.35
C MET A 65 -14.61 16.47 10.66
N LYS A 66 -13.41 16.01 11.05
CA LYS A 66 -12.17 16.39 10.39
C LYS A 66 -12.05 15.73 9.02
N TYR A 67 -11.25 16.33 8.14
CA TYR A 67 -10.99 15.85 6.78
C TYR A 67 -10.53 14.39 6.74
N GLU A 68 -9.58 14.04 7.60
CA GLU A 68 -9.02 12.67 7.68
C GLU A 68 -10.09 11.65 8.05
N ASN A 69 -10.98 12.01 9.00
CA ASN A 69 -12.08 11.14 9.41
C ASN A 69 -13.07 10.93 8.27
N ALA A 70 -13.37 11.98 7.49
CA ALA A 70 -14.25 11.86 6.32
C ALA A 70 -13.67 10.88 5.27
N LEU A 71 -12.35 10.95 5.02
CA LEU A 71 -11.65 10.00 4.15
C LEU A 71 -11.74 8.57 4.66
N GLU A 72 -11.51 8.35 5.96
CA GLU A 72 -11.60 7.02 6.57
C GLU A 72 -13.03 6.44 6.47
N TYR A 73 -14.06 7.27 6.63
CA TYR A 73 -15.45 6.84 6.44
C TYR A 73 -15.72 6.39 5.01
N ILE A 74 -15.23 7.13 4.00
CA ILE A 74 -15.38 6.75 2.59
C ILE A 74 -14.64 5.44 2.30
N LYS A 75 -13.39 5.31 2.75
CA LYS A 75 -12.61 4.09 2.58
C LYS A 75 -13.25 2.88 3.26
N ALA A 76 -13.83 3.06 4.45
CA ALA A 76 -14.56 2.00 5.14
C ALA A 76 -15.77 1.47 4.34
N MET A 77 -16.35 2.30 3.45
CA MET A 77 -17.48 1.87 2.60
C MET A 77 -17.06 0.86 1.52
N TYR A 78 -15.77 0.76 1.14
CA TYR A 78 -15.30 -0.30 0.23
C TYR A 78 -15.47 -1.69 0.83
N TYR A 79 -15.33 -1.81 2.16
CA TYR A 79 -15.42 -3.08 2.88
C TYR A 79 -16.87 -3.52 3.18
N LEU A 80 -17.87 -2.67 2.88
CA LEU A 80 -19.27 -3.05 3.06
C LEU A 80 -19.68 -4.06 2.00
N LYS A 81 -20.05 -5.26 2.46
CA LYS A 81 -20.67 -6.31 1.65
C LYS A 81 -22.16 -6.05 1.50
N ASP A 82 -22.77 -6.64 0.47
CA ASP A 82 -24.22 -6.58 0.26
C ASP A 82 -24.95 -7.62 1.14
N ILE A 83 -24.90 -7.38 2.46
CA ILE A 83 -25.50 -8.19 3.50
C ILE A 83 -26.26 -7.31 4.51
N LYS A 84 -27.17 -7.91 5.27
CA LYS A 84 -27.84 -7.21 6.37
C LYS A 84 -26.93 -7.17 7.60
N TYR A 85 -26.51 -5.98 7.97
CA TYR A 85 -25.70 -5.77 9.16
C TYR A 85 -26.56 -5.70 10.43
N THR A 86 -26.01 -6.19 11.55
CA THR A 86 -26.65 -6.15 12.87
C THR A 86 -26.07 -5.06 13.78
N THR A 87 -24.84 -4.62 13.50
CA THR A 87 -24.16 -3.61 14.30
C THR A 87 -24.57 -2.20 13.87
N ASN A 88 -25.04 -1.39 14.80
CA ASN A 88 -25.52 -0.02 14.55
C ASN A 88 -24.54 0.84 13.73
N LYS A 89 -23.23 0.69 13.98
CA LYS A 89 -22.19 1.44 13.24
C LYS A 89 -22.18 1.08 11.76
N LEU A 90 -22.27 -0.21 11.42
CA LEU A 90 -22.27 -0.69 10.03
C LEU A 90 -23.57 -0.36 9.32
N ILE A 91 -24.72 -0.44 10.03
CA ILE A 91 -26.03 -0.02 9.51
C ILE A 91 -26.00 1.46 9.11
N LYS A 92 -25.47 2.33 10.00
CA LYS A 92 -25.33 3.76 9.71
C LYS A 92 -24.41 4.02 8.52
N LEU A 93 -23.28 3.28 8.43
CA LEU A 93 -22.35 3.41 7.32
C LEU A 93 -22.96 2.95 5.99
N GLN A 94 -23.77 1.88 6.00
CA GLN A 94 -24.49 1.39 4.83
C GLN A 94 -25.56 2.39 4.39
N ALA A 95 -26.33 2.95 5.30
CA ALA A 95 -27.31 4.01 5.03
C ALA A 95 -26.65 5.26 4.44
N LEU A 96 -25.50 5.66 4.99
CA LEU A 96 -24.72 6.78 4.47
C LEU A 96 -24.20 6.51 3.06
N LYS A 97 -23.69 5.31 2.78
CA LYS A 97 -23.27 4.93 1.43
C LYS A 97 -24.42 5.06 0.44
N GLN A 98 -25.60 4.56 0.80
CA GLN A 98 -26.81 4.68 -0.04
C GLN A 98 -27.20 6.14 -0.31
N GLU A 99 -27.17 6.98 0.72
CA GLU A 99 -27.42 8.42 0.58
C GLU A 99 -26.43 9.11 -0.36
N LEU A 100 -25.14 8.78 -0.26
CA LEU A 100 -24.12 9.33 -1.18
C LEU A 100 -24.34 8.88 -2.63
N ILE A 101 -24.84 7.66 -2.83
CA ILE A 101 -25.22 7.15 -4.16
C ILE A 101 -26.40 7.97 -4.72
N GLU A 102 -27.48 8.13 -3.94
CA GLU A 102 -28.67 8.89 -4.32
C GLU A 102 -28.38 10.34 -4.67
N LYS A 103 -27.45 10.95 -3.93
CA LYS A 103 -26.94 12.31 -4.18
C LYS A 103 -25.92 12.39 -5.33
N LYS A 104 -25.58 11.27 -5.98
CA LYS A 104 -24.57 11.20 -7.05
C LYS A 104 -23.19 11.71 -6.62
N LEU A 105 -22.87 11.55 -5.35
CA LEU A 105 -21.57 11.91 -4.77
C LEU A 105 -20.54 10.79 -4.92
N LEU A 106 -20.98 9.53 -5.13
CA LEU A 106 -20.13 8.40 -5.51
C LEU A 106 -20.25 8.15 -7.00
N LYS A 107 -19.12 7.92 -7.67
CA LYS A 107 -19.04 7.69 -9.12
C LYS A 107 -18.61 6.25 -9.39
N PHE A 108 -19.43 5.49 -10.10
CA PHE A 108 -19.17 4.11 -10.45
C PHE A 108 -18.57 4.00 -11.85
N ASN A 109 -17.65 3.05 -12.04
CA ASN A 109 -17.02 2.78 -13.33
C ASN A 109 -17.40 1.37 -13.84
N PRO A 110 -18.59 1.18 -14.43
CA PRO A 110 -19.03 -0.14 -14.88
C PRO A 110 -18.16 -0.73 -16.00
N LEU A 111 -17.49 0.13 -16.78
CA LEU A 111 -16.59 -0.32 -17.85
C LEU A 111 -15.32 -0.99 -17.31
N PHE A 112 -14.91 -0.65 -16.09
CA PHE A 112 -13.74 -1.24 -15.49
C PHE A 112 -13.92 -2.73 -15.20
N HIS A 113 -15.08 -3.15 -14.75
CA HIS A 113 -15.38 -4.57 -14.56
C HIS A 113 -15.25 -5.36 -15.86
N ASN A 114 -15.82 -4.85 -16.95
CA ASN A 114 -15.67 -5.47 -18.28
C ASN A 114 -14.21 -5.51 -18.74
N TYR A 115 -13.47 -4.43 -18.48
CA TYR A 115 -12.04 -4.37 -18.77
C TYR A 115 -11.24 -5.47 -18.03
N LEU A 116 -11.58 -5.76 -16.77
CA LEU A 116 -10.90 -6.77 -15.96
C LEU A 116 -11.15 -8.21 -16.43
N LEU A 117 -12.34 -8.50 -17.03
CA LEU A 117 -12.66 -9.84 -17.54
C LEU A 117 -11.70 -10.28 -18.67
N ASP A 118 -11.24 -9.33 -19.49
CA ASP A 118 -10.36 -9.59 -20.64
C ASP A 118 -8.90 -9.21 -20.37
N THR A 119 -8.55 -8.93 -19.11
CA THR A 119 -7.23 -8.41 -18.75
C THR A 119 -6.56 -9.34 -17.75
N ASN A 120 -5.28 -9.62 -17.97
CA ASN A 120 -4.46 -10.33 -17.01
C ASN A 120 -4.06 -9.38 -15.87
N ILE A 121 -4.37 -9.73 -14.64
CA ILE A 121 -4.07 -8.92 -13.45
C ILE A 121 -2.77 -9.44 -12.84
N VAL A 122 -1.78 -8.56 -12.68
CA VAL A 122 -0.52 -8.87 -12.03
C VAL A 122 -0.32 -7.95 -10.84
N ILE A 123 -0.16 -8.53 -9.67
CA ILE A 123 0.07 -7.82 -8.41
C ILE A 123 1.55 -7.92 -8.10
N TYR A 124 2.22 -6.79 -7.98
CA TYR A 124 3.66 -6.72 -7.76
C TYR A 124 3.98 -5.84 -6.54
N GLY A 125 4.86 -6.33 -5.65
CA GLY A 125 5.28 -5.58 -4.47
C GLY A 125 4.26 -5.48 -3.34
N TYR A 126 3.13 -6.19 -3.44
CA TYR A 126 2.20 -6.45 -2.33
C TYR A 126 2.36 -7.91 -1.91
N ASP A 127 3.41 -8.19 -1.16
CA ASP A 127 3.75 -9.57 -0.75
C ASP A 127 2.74 -10.18 0.22
N PHE A 128 2.06 -9.30 0.98
CA PHE A 128 0.95 -9.65 1.86
C PHE A 128 -0.30 -8.91 1.42
N LEU A 129 -1.33 -9.67 1.04
CA LEU A 129 -2.64 -9.15 0.69
C LEU A 129 -3.64 -9.47 1.79
N ASP A 130 -4.42 -8.47 2.19
CA ASP A 130 -5.59 -8.67 3.04
C ASP A 130 -6.58 -9.64 2.37
N PRO A 131 -7.24 -10.55 3.13
CA PRO A 131 -8.26 -11.45 2.61
C PRO A 131 -9.34 -10.77 1.77
N PHE A 132 -9.68 -9.53 2.07
CA PHE A 132 -10.62 -8.73 1.30
C PHE A 132 -10.18 -8.55 -0.16
N TYR A 133 -8.90 -8.21 -0.41
CA TYR A 133 -8.38 -8.09 -1.78
C TYR A 133 -8.32 -9.43 -2.49
N ILE A 134 -7.97 -10.49 -1.76
CA ILE A 134 -7.91 -11.85 -2.31
C ILE A 134 -9.31 -12.31 -2.76
N GLU A 135 -10.36 -12.02 -1.98
CA GLU A 135 -11.75 -12.33 -2.35
C GLU A 135 -12.14 -11.65 -3.67
N ILE A 136 -11.81 -10.36 -3.83
CA ILE A 136 -12.10 -9.62 -5.07
C ILE A 136 -11.34 -10.21 -6.25
N LEU A 137 -10.03 -10.43 -6.08
CA LEU A 137 -9.16 -10.89 -7.17
C LEU A 137 -9.51 -12.30 -7.65
N LYS A 138 -9.99 -13.17 -6.77
CA LYS A 138 -10.48 -14.53 -7.13
C LYS A 138 -11.71 -14.51 -8.03
N THR A 139 -12.43 -13.40 -8.15
CA THR A 139 -13.57 -13.28 -9.08
C THR A 139 -13.13 -13.15 -10.54
N PHE A 140 -11.86 -12.87 -10.81
CA PHE A 140 -11.34 -12.69 -12.16
C PHE A 140 -10.65 -13.94 -12.70
N PRO A 141 -10.75 -14.20 -14.01
CA PRO A 141 -10.27 -15.45 -14.61
C PRO A 141 -8.75 -15.59 -14.59
N SER A 142 -8.01 -14.50 -14.47
CA SER A 142 -6.53 -14.53 -14.47
C SER A 142 -5.95 -13.44 -13.56
N TYR A 143 -5.40 -13.86 -12.42
CA TYR A 143 -4.55 -12.97 -11.63
C TYR A 143 -3.31 -13.71 -11.14
N HIS A 144 -2.22 -12.98 -10.97
CA HIS A 144 -0.93 -13.47 -10.48
C HIS A 144 -0.40 -12.52 -9.41
N GLN A 145 0.05 -13.06 -8.29
CA GLN A 145 0.77 -12.31 -7.26
C GLN A 145 2.26 -12.63 -7.36
N VAL A 146 3.05 -11.61 -7.66
CA VAL A 146 4.51 -11.72 -7.70
C VAL A 146 5.06 -11.36 -6.33
N VAL A 147 5.51 -12.37 -5.60
CA VAL A 147 6.12 -12.19 -4.28
C VAL A 147 7.57 -11.73 -4.47
N THR A 148 7.90 -10.57 -3.91
CA THR A 148 9.23 -9.96 -4.02
C THR A 148 10.13 -10.29 -2.81
N ILE A 149 9.55 -10.74 -1.71
CA ILE A 149 10.29 -11.10 -0.50
C ILE A 149 11.08 -12.40 -0.72
N ASN A 150 12.38 -12.31 -0.53
CA ASN A 150 13.22 -13.50 -0.50
C ASN A 150 12.99 -14.26 0.81
N LYS A 151 12.27 -15.38 0.77
CA LYS A 151 11.95 -16.21 1.93
C LYS A 151 13.17 -16.85 2.59
N ASN A 152 14.33 -16.82 1.94
CA ASN A 152 15.57 -17.41 2.46
C ASN A 152 16.43 -16.45 3.26
N ILE A 153 15.98 -15.21 3.51
CA ILE A 153 16.70 -14.27 4.36
C ILE A 153 16.57 -14.74 5.82
N LYS A 154 17.71 -15.00 6.47
CA LYS A 154 17.74 -15.24 7.91
C LYS A 154 17.45 -13.93 8.62
N HIS A 155 16.39 -13.93 9.39
CA HIS A 155 16.04 -12.81 10.28
C HIS A 155 16.53 -13.13 11.68
N SER A 156 17.16 -12.14 12.34
CA SER A 156 17.44 -12.19 13.77
C SER A 156 16.48 -11.24 14.47
N VAL A 157 15.87 -11.70 15.54
CA VAL A 157 14.97 -10.91 16.38
C VAL A 157 15.67 -10.68 17.70
N TYR A 158 15.70 -9.44 18.17
CA TYR A 158 16.30 -9.02 19.42
C TYR A 158 15.23 -8.31 20.26
N GLU A 159 15.31 -8.48 21.58
CA GLU A 159 14.47 -7.83 22.56
C GLU A 159 15.35 -6.90 23.41
N PHE A 160 14.85 -5.70 23.70
CA PHE A 160 15.56 -4.68 24.43
C PHE A 160 14.64 -4.07 25.50
N ASP A 161 15.21 -3.60 26.60
CA ASP A 161 14.45 -3.04 27.72
C ASP A 161 13.89 -1.65 27.39
N ASP A 162 14.61 -0.88 26.54
CA ASP A 162 14.18 0.44 26.12
C ASP A 162 14.66 0.81 24.70
N ILE A 163 14.13 1.93 24.16
CA ILE A 163 14.48 2.46 22.84
C ILE A 163 15.94 2.87 22.74
N LEU A 164 16.55 3.35 23.82
CA LEU A 164 17.94 3.81 23.80
C LEU A 164 18.91 2.63 23.67
N GLU A 165 18.63 1.55 24.36
CA GLU A 165 19.39 0.30 24.24
C GLU A 165 19.27 -0.28 22.82
N GLU A 166 18.05 -0.34 22.28
CA GLU A 166 17.80 -0.80 20.91
C GLU A 166 18.58 0.04 19.89
N VAL A 167 18.49 1.37 19.97
CA VAL A 167 19.17 2.28 19.03
C VAL A 167 20.70 2.18 19.19
N SER A 168 21.20 2.01 20.41
CA SER A 168 22.63 1.81 20.67
C SER A 168 23.14 0.51 20.06
N TYR A 169 22.37 -0.56 20.17
CA TYR A 169 22.67 -1.82 19.52
C TYR A 169 22.69 -1.69 18.00
N ILE A 170 21.68 -1.04 17.40
CA ILE A 170 21.62 -0.78 15.96
C ILE A 170 22.85 0.00 15.50
N CYS A 171 23.24 1.04 16.23
CA CYS A 171 24.43 1.85 15.92
C CYS A 171 25.70 0.97 15.90
N HIS A 172 25.85 0.11 16.89
CA HIS A 172 27.00 -0.79 17.00
C HIS A 172 27.01 -1.85 15.87
N ASP A 173 25.86 -2.42 15.52
CA ASP A 173 25.74 -3.38 14.44
C ASP A 173 26.05 -2.74 13.07
N ILE A 174 25.58 -1.52 12.84
CA ILE A 174 25.90 -0.76 11.62
C ILE A 174 27.40 -0.49 11.56
N LYS A 175 28.03 -0.06 12.66
CA LYS A 175 29.48 0.17 12.68
C LYS A 175 30.25 -1.09 12.30
N LYS A 176 29.90 -2.25 12.84
CA LYS A 176 30.50 -3.53 12.44
C LYS A 176 30.33 -3.82 10.95
N LYS A 177 29.15 -3.54 10.39
CA LYS A 177 28.88 -3.71 8.96
C LYS A 177 29.72 -2.78 8.09
N LEU A 178 29.86 -1.53 8.48
CA LEU A 178 30.73 -0.56 7.80
C LEU A 178 32.20 -0.98 7.84
N ASP A 179 32.67 -1.44 8.99
CA ASP A 179 34.03 -1.95 9.17
C ASP A 179 34.28 -3.21 8.33
N SER A 180 33.25 -3.99 8.04
CA SER A 180 33.32 -5.16 7.12
C SER A 180 33.23 -4.78 5.62
N GLY A 181 33.14 -3.48 5.29
CA GLY A 181 33.13 -2.97 3.91
C GLY A 181 31.75 -2.81 3.28
N ILE A 182 30.66 -2.98 4.05
CA ILE A 182 29.30 -2.71 3.54
C ILE A 182 29.14 -1.19 3.42
N SER A 183 28.70 -0.71 2.27
CA SER A 183 28.45 0.72 2.05
C SER A 183 27.26 1.20 2.88
N ILE A 184 27.38 2.40 3.48
CA ILE A 184 26.29 3.02 4.24
C ILE A 184 25.00 3.18 3.43
N ASN A 185 25.11 3.40 2.13
CA ASN A 185 23.96 3.52 1.22
C ASN A 185 23.18 2.21 1.04
N GLN A 186 23.73 1.08 1.48
CA GLN A 186 23.07 -0.23 1.45
C GLN A 186 22.33 -0.55 2.74
N ILE A 187 22.44 0.33 3.76
CA ILE A 187 21.82 0.13 5.06
C ILE A 187 20.59 1.02 5.17
N LYS A 188 19.45 0.43 5.52
CA LYS A 188 18.19 1.14 5.73
C LYS A 188 17.60 0.74 7.08
N ILE A 189 17.21 1.74 7.87
CA ILE A 189 16.49 1.55 9.13
C ILE A 189 15.03 1.91 8.88
N ILE A 190 14.12 1.03 9.29
CA ILE A 190 12.68 1.26 9.23
C ILE A 190 12.18 1.33 10.66
N THR A 191 11.59 2.47 11.04
CA THR A 191 11.08 2.69 12.40
C THR A 191 9.56 2.74 12.40
N PRO A 192 8.88 2.12 13.39
CA PRO A 192 7.43 2.14 13.50
C PRO A 192 6.87 3.48 14.00
N ALA A 193 7.67 4.25 14.74
CA ALA A 193 7.23 5.48 15.40
C ALA A 193 8.23 6.63 15.26
N SER A 194 7.72 7.86 15.32
CA SER A 194 8.54 9.09 15.21
C SER A 194 9.51 9.29 16.38
N GLU A 195 9.20 8.71 17.54
CA GLU A 195 10.06 8.77 18.74
C GLU A 195 11.45 8.19 18.49
N TYR A 196 11.54 7.16 17.66
CA TYR A 196 12.82 6.59 17.23
C TYR A 196 13.70 7.57 16.46
N GLN A 197 13.13 8.48 15.71
CA GLN A 197 13.91 9.42 14.88
C GLN A 197 14.81 10.31 15.74
N TYR A 198 14.29 10.80 16.86
CA TYR A 198 15.06 11.62 17.78
C TYR A 198 16.25 10.84 18.41
N GLN A 199 15.97 9.64 18.90
CA GLN A 199 16.99 8.80 19.54
C GLN A 199 18.04 8.33 18.51
N LEU A 200 17.62 7.93 17.32
CA LEU A 200 18.52 7.58 16.22
C LEU A 200 19.46 8.74 15.90
N LYS A 201 18.92 9.94 15.69
CA LYS A 201 19.75 11.11 15.39
C LYS A 201 20.80 11.35 16.47
N LYS A 202 20.39 11.35 17.75
CA LYS A 202 21.27 11.60 18.89
C LYS A 202 22.40 10.58 19.00
N VAL A 203 22.08 9.28 18.91
CA VAL A 203 23.07 8.19 19.06
C VAL A 203 23.98 8.13 17.84
N PHE A 204 23.46 8.33 16.63
CA PHE A 204 24.24 8.28 15.39
C PHE A 204 25.19 9.48 15.26
N ASP A 205 24.77 10.68 15.71
CA ASP A 205 25.67 11.84 15.82
C ASP A 205 26.83 11.55 16.78
N TRP A 206 26.56 10.91 17.91
CA TRP A 206 27.58 10.48 18.87
C TRP A 206 28.55 9.45 18.28
N CYS A 207 28.06 8.54 17.47
CA CYS A 207 28.86 7.50 16.82
C CYS A 207 29.51 7.98 15.51
N HIS A 208 29.31 9.23 15.11
CA HIS A 208 29.76 9.81 13.83
C HIS A 208 29.29 9.01 12.60
N ILE A 209 28.08 8.45 12.67
CA ILE A 209 27.45 7.75 11.55
C ILE A 209 26.45 8.71 10.89
N PRO A 210 26.61 9.07 9.61
CA PRO A 210 25.67 9.94 8.93
C PRO A 210 24.32 9.25 8.76
N ILE A 211 23.23 9.96 9.07
CA ILE A 211 21.86 9.48 8.91
C ILE A 211 21.05 10.47 8.09
N SER A 212 20.27 9.96 7.13
CA SER A 212 19.25 10.72 6.42
C SER A 212 17.88 10.28 6.89
N LEU A 213 17.10 11.21 7.44
CA LEU A 213 15.73 10.95 7.88
C LEU A 213 14.78 11.30 6.72
N SER A 214 13.93 10.36 6.30
CA SER A 214 12.86 10.68 5.36
C SER A 214 11.74 11.40 6.12
N GLU A 215 11.46 12.64 5.75
CA GLU A 215 10.22 13.31 6.15
C GLU A 215 9.04 12.58 5.51
N LYS A 216 7.98 12.36 6.31
CA LYS A 216 6.72 11.75 5.85
C LYS A 216 5.85 12.78 5.15
#